data_6605ea5333f9a24323e2c7a235358605
#
_entry.id   6605ea5333f9a24323e2c7a235358605
#
_cell.length_a   1.000
_cell.length_b   1.000
_cell.length_c   1.000
_cell.angle_alpha   90.00
_cell.angle_beta   90.00
_cell.angle_gamma   90.00
#
_symmetry.space_group_name_H-M   'P 1'
#
loop_
_entity.id
_entity.type
_entity.pdbx_description
1 polymer ?
#
loop_
_entity_poly.entity_id
_entity_poly.type
_entity_poly.pdbx_seq_one_letter_code
_entity_poly.pdbx_strand_id
1 'polypeptide(L)'
;MGKTLAYKILESHLADGVLAPGNEITIKIDQTLTQDSTGTMVYLQLEAMDVDKIKTELSVAYIDHNTLQTGFENADDHEFIKSVAKRHGVLFSKPGNGICHQLHLENYGIPGKTLLGSDSHTPTGGGLGMIAIGAG
;
A
#
# COMPACT_ATOMS: atom_id res chain seq x y z
N MET A 1 7.01 4.57 -32.30
CA MET A 1 6.51 3.30 -31.76
C MET A 1 5.54 3.59 -30.63
N GLY A 2 4.45 2.79 -30.52
CA GLY A 2 3.55 2.91 -29.37
C GLY A 2 4.20 2.45 -28.07
N LYS A 3 3.93 3.15 -26.96
CA LYS A 3 4.39 2.77 -25.62
C LYS A 3 3.40 1.77 -24.99
N THR A 4 3.90 0.79 -24.23
CA THR A 4 3.05 -0.09 -23.41
C THR A 4 2.36 0.69 -22.29
N LEU A 5 1.28 0.15 -21.73
CA LEU A 5 0.60 0.76 -20.59
C LEU A 5 1.57 0.96 -19.41
N ALA A 6 2.33 -0.08 -19.05
CA ALA A 6 3.32 0.00 -17.99
C ALA A 6 4.33 1.14 -18.21
N TYR A 7 4.86 1.26 -19.44
CA TYR A 7 5.80 2.34 -19.76
C TYR A 7 5.18 3.72 -19.57
N LYS A 8 3.92 3.90 -19.98
CA LYS A 8 3.21 5.18 -19.85
C LYS A 8 3.00 5.56 -18.37
N ILE A 9 2.66 4.57 -17.53
CA ILE A 9 2.47 4.81 -16.10
C ILE A 9 3.81 5.14 -15.44
N LEU A 10 4.88 4.37 -15.71
CA LEU A 10 6.22 4.66 -15.19
C LEU A 10 6.70 6.05 -15.61
N GLU A 11 6.50 6.43 -16.88
CA GLU A 11 6.89 7.74 -17.40
C GLU A 11 6.17 8.89 -16.69
N SER A 12 4.88 8.73 -16.41
CA SER A 12 4.09 9.75 -15.71
C SER A 12 4.40 9.87 -14.22
N HIS A 13 5.06 8.86 -13.63
CA HIS A 13 5.45 8.82 -12.22
C HIS A 13 6.97 8.93 -12.03
N LEU A 14 7.73 9.13 -13.09
CA LEU A 14 9.19 9.24 -13.02
C LEU A 14 9.58 10.49 -12.21
N ALA A 15 10.28 10.28 -11.10
CA ALA A 15 10.79 11.35 -10.25
C ALA A 15 12.27 11.64 -10.51
N ASP A 16 13.05 10.59 -10.82
CA ASP A 16 14.47 10.72 -11.15
C ASP A 16 14.94 9.56 -12.02
N GLY A 17 16.04 9.75 -12.74
CA GLY A 17 16.66 8.77 -13.62
C GLY A 17 16.16 8.85 -15.07
N VAL A 18 16.65 7.91 -15.89
CA VAL A 18 16.28 7.80 -17.31
C VAL A 18 15.51 6.50 -17.52
N LEU A 19 14.26 6.60 -17.95
CA LEU A 19 13.38 5.45 -18.18
C LEU A 19 13.84 4.64 -19.39
N ALA A 20 14.80 3.75 -19.18
CA ALA A 20 15.29 2.80 -20.18
C ALA A 20 15.60 1.45 -19.51
N PRO A 21 15.44 0.32 -20.21
CA PRO A 21 15.77 -0.99 -19.68
C PRO A 21 17.20 -1.05 -19.14
N GLY A 22 17.36 -1.59 -17.93
CA GLY A 22 18.64 -1.71 -17.24
C GLY A 22 19.07 -0.51 -16.41
N ASN A 23 18.38 0.61 -16.49
CA ASN A 23 18.65 1.77 -15.68
C ASN A 23 17.87 1.72 -14.35
N GLU A 24 18.48 2.23 -13.31
CA GLU A 24 17.80 2.54 -12.05
C GLU A 24 16.98 3.81 -12.21
N ILE A 25 15.75 3.80 -11.69
CA ILE A 25 14.84 4.95 -11.73
C ILE A 25 14.15 5.10 -10.38
N THR A 26 13.77 6.33 -10.05
CA THR A 26 12.88 6.63 -8.92
C THR A 26 11.51 7.00 -9.44
N ILE A 27 10.47 6.38 -8.89
CA ILE A 27 9.08 6.69 -9.22
C ILE A 27 8.30 7.17 -8.00
N LYS A 28 7.34 8.04 -8.23
CA LYS A 28 6.36 8.46 -7.23
C LYS A 28 5.35 7.33 -6.98
N ILE A 29 5.02 7.08 -5.73
CA ILE A 29 3.93 6.18 -5.32
C ILE A 29 2.71 7.01 -4.92
N ASP A 30 1.56 6.74 -5.54
CA ASP A 30 0.31 7.45 -5.25
C ASP A 30 -0.41 6.86 -4.05
N GLN A 31 -0.45 5.53 -3.95
CA GLN A 31 -1.24 4.83 -2.93
C GLN A 31 -0.42 3.78 -2.21
N THR A 32 -0.71 3.57 -0.93
CA THR A 32 -0.16 2.44 -0.17
C THR A 32 -1.25 1.62 0.50
N LEU A 33 -0.96 0.33 0.67
CA LEU A 33 -1.81 -0.65 1.32
C LEU A 33 -0.99 -1.42 2.35
N THR A 34 -1.49 -1.53 3.57
CA THR A 34 -0.98 -2.46 4.58
C THR A 34 -2.12 -3.32 5.11
N GLN A 35 -1.81 -4.50 5.60
CA GLN A 35 -2.74 -5.40 6.28
C GLN A 35 -2.14 -5.84 7.63
N ASP A 36 -2.95 -6.44 8.49
CA ASP A 36 -2.57 -6.67 9.90
C ASP A 36 -1.48 -7.71 10.12
N SER A 37 -1.25 -8.66 9.21
CA SER A 37 -0.15 -9.63 9.38
C SER A 37 1.24 -9.02 9.23
N THR A 38 1.37 -7.97 8.42
CA THR A 38 2.66 -7.30 8.14
C THR A 38 2.69 -5.84 8.59
N GLY A 39 1.54 -5.24 8.81
CA GLY A 39 1.38 -3.81 9.08
C GLY A 39 2.04 -3.35 10.37
N THR A 40 1.98 -4.14 11.44
CA THR A 40 2.66 -3.80 12.70
C THR A 40 4.15 -3.57 12.47
N MET A 41 4.82 -4.46 11.72
CA MET A 41 6.25 -4.32 11.41
C MET A 41 6.53 -3.08 10.55
N VAL A 42 5.70 -2.84 9.53
CA VAL A 42 5.83 -1.67 8.65
C VAL A 42 5.73 -0.37 9.46
N TYR A 43 4.74 -0.27 10.35
CA TYR A 43 4.54 0.94 11.14
C TYR A 43 5.56 1.15 12.24
N LEU A 44 6.09 0.07 12.84
CA LEU A 44 7.23 0.17 13.77
C LEU A 44 8.47 0.75 13.06
N GLN A 45 8.73 0.32 11.83
CA GLN A 45 9.83 0.89 11.03
C GLN A 45 9.56 2.35 10.66
N LEU A 46 8.32 2.69 10.27
CA LEU A 46 7.93 4.07 9.99
C LEU A 46 8.16 5.00 11.19
N GLU A 47 7.78 4.56 12.39
CA GLU A 47 8.02 5.31 13.63
C GLU A 47 9.51 5.44 13.93
N ALA A 48 10.30 4.39 13.69
CA ALA A 48 11.76 4.44 13.87
C ALA A 48 12.46 5.42 12.91
N MET A 49 11.84 5.72 11.76
CA MET A 49 12.32 6.71 10.79
C MET A 49 11.93 8.16 11.16
N ASP A 50 11.18 8.36 12.25
CA ASP A 50 10.68 9.67 12.72
C ASP A 50 9.89 10.44 11.64
N VAL A 51 9.10 9.72 10.85
CA VAL A 51 8.24 10.30 9.83
C VAL A 51 6.96 10.82 10.45
N ASP A 52 6.73 12.11 10.39
CA ASP A 52 5.56 12.74 10.99
C ASP A 52 4.24 12.35 10.26
N LYS A 53 4.22 12.44 8.94
CA LYS A 53 3.05 12.09 8.12
C LYS A 53 3.42 11.40 6.81
N ILE A 54 2.60 10.46 6.40
CA ILE A 54 2.69 9.83 5.09
C ILE A 54 2.25 10.83 4.01
N LYS A 55 3.02 10.93 2.93
CA LYS A 55 2.83 11.94 1.87
C LYS A 55 2.19 11.41 0.59
N THR A 56 1.75 10.17 0.56
CA THR A 56 1.01 9.60 -0.58
C THR A 56 -0.37 10.23 -0.70
N GLU A 57 -0.98 10.15 -1.88
CA GLU A 57 -2.34 10.64 -2.09
C GLU A 57 -3.35 9.88 -1.21
N LEU A 58 -3.10 8.56 -1.03
CA LEU A 58 -3.92 7.68 -0.21
C LEU A 58 -3.06 6.59 0.43
N SER A 59 -3.25 6.37 1.72
CA SER A 59 -2.72 5.19 2.43
C SER A 59 -3.84 4.55 3.24
N VAL A 60 -3.96 3.23 3.14
CA VAL A 60 -5.01 2.47 3.85
C VAL A 60 -4.39 1.32 4.62
N ALA A 61 -4.74 1.22 5.90
CA ALA A 61 -4.40 0.09 6.78
C ALA A 61 -5.64 -0.78 6.98
N TYR A 62 -5.55 -2.04 6.59
CA TYR A 62 -6.64 -3.02 6.68
C TYR A 62 -6.41 -3.99 7.82
N ILE A 63 -7.51 -4.45 8.41
CA ILE A 63 -7.53 -5.60 9.32
C ILE A 63 -8.39 -6.68 8.67
N ASP A 64 -7.75 -7.67 8.07
CA ASP A 64 -8.45 -8.72 7.33
C ASP A 64 -7.82 -10.12 7.43
N HIS A 65 -6.54 -10.24 7.75
CA HIS A 65 -5.84 -11.52 7.85
C HIS A 65 -6.10 -12.23 9.18
N ASN A 66 -6.10 -11.50 10.29
CA ASN A 66 -6.34 -12.02 11.64
C ASN A 66 -7.66 -11.55 12.23
N THR A 67 -8.72 -11.52 11.42
CA THR A 67 -10.08 -11.16 11.88
C THR A 67 -10.56 -12.13 12.97
N LEU A 68 -10.27 -13.42 12.81
CA LEU A 68 -10.44 -14.42 13.86
C LEU A 68 -9.17 -14.46 14.71
N GLN A 69 -9.23 -13.87 15.90
CA GLN A 69 -8.11 -13.77 16.82
C GLN A 69 -8.06 -15.02 17.69
N THR A 70 -6.87 -15.58 17.88
CA THR A 70 -6.63 -16.77 18.72
C THR A 70 -5.95 -16.47 20.05
N GLY A 71 -5.56 -15.25 20.29
CA GLY A 71 -4.90 -14.76 21.49
C GLY A 71 -5.06 -13.26 21.60
N PHE A 72 -4.33 -12.63 22.51
CA PHE A 72 -4.35 -11.17 22.68
C PHE A 72 -3.42 -10.45 21.71
N GLU A 73 -2.44 -11.13 21.14
CA GLU A 73 -1.41 -10.54 20.27
C GLU A 73 -2.02 -9.88 19.04
N ASN A 74 -2.97 -10.54 18.38
CA ASN A 74 -3.65 -9.95 17.24
C ASN A 74 -4.49 -8.72 17.64
N ALA A 75 -5.10 -8.73 18.81
CA ALA A 75 -5.85 -7.59 19.33
C ALA A 75 -4.93 -6.39 19.58
N ASP A 76 -3.75 -6.63 20.13
CA ASP A 76 -2.73 -5.61 20.36
C ASP A 76 -2.22 -5.04 19.02
N ASP A 77 -1.96 -5.88 18.01
CA ASP A 77 -1.61 -5.45 16.66
C ASP A 77 -2.69 -4.56 16.05
N HIS A 78 -3.96 -4.93 16.18
CA HIS A 78 -5.07 -4.16 15.63
C HIS A 78 -5.19 -2.76 16.28
N GLU A 79 -5.07 -2.67 17.60
CA GLU A 79 -5.10 -1.38 18.30
C GLU A 79 -3.86 -0.53 17.99
N PHE A 80 -2.68 -1.14 17.90
CA PHE A 80 -1.46 -0.45 17.47
C PHE A 80 -1.64 0.13 16.06
N ILE A 81 -2.00 -0.67 15.06
CA ILE A 81 -2.22 -0.23 13.68
C ILE A 81 -3.25 0.91 13.61
N LYS A 82 -4.36 0.79 14.34
CA LYS A 82 -5.39 1.83 14.42
C LYS A 82 -4.85 3.14 14.99
N SER A 83 -4.04 3.07 16.05
CA SER A 83 -3.43 4.25 16.68
C SER A 83 -2.45 4.96 15.75
N VAL A 84 -1.60 4.19 15.08
CA VAL A 84 -0.60 4.69 14.13
C VAL A 84 -1.27 5.26 12.88
N ALA A 85 -2.28 4.58 12.34
CA ALA A 85 -3.07 5.07 11.22
C ALA A 85 -3.64 6.47 11.51
N LYS A 86 -4.24 6.66 12.69
CA LYS A 86 -4.74 7.96 13.14
C LYS A 86 -3.65 9.03 13.23
N ARG A 87 -2.48 8.67 13.76
CA ARG A 87 -1.33 9.59 13.92
C ARG A 87 -0.78 10.08 12.59
N HIS A 88 -0.60 9.17 11.64
CA HIS A 88 0.09 9.45 10.36
C HIS A 88 -0.85 9.81 9.21
N GLY A 89 -2.17 9.91 9.44
CA GLY A 89 -3.16 10.28 8.43
C GLY A 89 -3.50 9.15 7.46
N VAL A 90 -3.40 7.90 7.90
CA VAL A 90 -3.76 6.69 7.15
C VAL A 90 -5.23 6.35 7.40
N LEU A 91 -5.97 5.96 6.38
CA LEU A 91 -7.31 5.42 6.54
C LEU A 91 -7.25 4.05 7.20
N PHE A 92 -8.12 3.83 8.17
CA PHE A 92 -8.18 2.56 8.89
C PHE A 92 -9.45 1.77 8.51
N SER A 93 -9.26 0.61 7.92
CA SER A 93 -10.32 -0.34 7.62
C SER A 93 -10.41 -1.39 8.73
N LYS A 94 -11.45 -1.30 9.54
CA LYS A 94 -11.65 -2.15 10.72
C LYS A 94 -11.90 -3.62 10.36
N PRO A 95 -11.71 -4.56 11.31
CA PRO A 95 -12.07 -5.96 11.14
C PRO A 95 -13.53 -6.15 10.70
N GLY A 96 -13.75 -7.09 9.78
CA GLY A 96 -15.09 -7.41 9.28
C GLY A 96 -15.57 -6.59 8.08
N ASN A 97 -14.80 -5.60 7.61
CA ASN A 97 -15.15 -4.87 6.40
C ASN A 97 -14.99 -5.72 5.12
N GLY A 98 -14.01 -6.60 5.08
CA GLY A 98 -13.72 -7.47 3.94
C GLY A 98 -12.23 -7.58 3.65
N ILE A 99 -11.90 -8.31 2.58
CA ILE A 99 -10.53 -8.57 2.13
C ILE A 99 -9.89 -7.29 1.61
N CYS A 100 -8.68 -6.97 2.08
CA CYS A 100 -7.97 -5.72 1.78
C CYS A 100 -7.86 -5.44 0.28
N HIS A 101 -7.48 -6.42 -0.53
CA HIS A 101 -7.30 -6.24 -1.97
C HIS A 101 -8.62 -5.95 -2.67
N GLN A 102 -9.69 -6.69 -2.32
CA GLN A 102 -11.01 -6.47 -2.89
C GLN A 102 -11.54 -5.08 -2.55
N LEU A 103 -11.48 -4.71 -1.27
CA LEU A 103 -11.91 -3.39 -0.81
C LEU A 103 -11.10 -2.26 -1.47
N HIS A 104 -9.79 -2.45 -1.61
CA HIS A 104 -8.94 -1.43 -2.23
C HIS A 104 -9.25 -1.23 -3.70
N LEU A 105 -9.41 -2.33 -4.45
CA LEU A 105 -9.75 -2.25 -5.87
C LEU A 105 -11.12 -1.62 -6.11
N GLU A 106 -12.13 -2.01 -5.31
CA GLU A 106 -13.50 -1.52 -5.48
C GLU A 106 -13.67 -0.05 -5.09
N ASN A 107 -12.95 0.41 -4.07
CA ASN A 107 -13.19 1.75 -3.50
C ASN A 107 -12.13 2.78 -3.89
N TYR A 108 -10.88 2.36 -4.14
CA TYR A 108 -9.74 3.26 -4.30
C TYR A 108 -8.90 3.00 -5.54
N GLY A 109 -9.08 1.84 -6.20
CA GLY A 109 -8.32 1.50 -7.41
C GLY A 109 -8.60 2.49 -8.54
N ILE A 110 -7.53 3.09 -9.09
CA ILE A 110 -7.63 4.05 -10.20
C ILE A 110 -6.66 3.63 -11.29
N PRO A 111 -7.15 3.35 -12.52
CA PRO A 111 -6.28 3.03 -13.65
C PRO A 111 -5.19 4.10 -13.85
N GLY A 112 -3.98 3.66 -14.10
CA GLY A 112 -2.84 4.55 -14.30
C GLY A 112 -2.13 5.03 -13.05
N LYS A 113 -2.63 4.72 -11.84
CA LYS A 113 -1.96 5.03 -10.58
C LYS A 113 -0.96 3.95 -10.16
N THR A 114 -0.10 4.32 -9.22
CA THR A 114 0.87 3.42 -8.57
C THR A 114 0.41 3.03 -7.17
N LEU A 115 0.54 1.76 -6.82
CA LEU A 115 0.20 1.20 -5.52
C LEU A 115 1.37 0.39 -4.97
N LEU A 116 1.81 0.69 -3.76
CA LEU A 116 2.79 -0.10 -3.02
C LEU A 116 2.10 -0.73 -1.79
N GLY A 117 2.18 -2.03 -1.67
CA GLY A 117 1.58 -2.76 -0.55
C GLY A 117 2.56 -3.63 0.22
N SER A 118 2.32 -3.83 1.51
CA SER A 118 3.06 -4.77 2.35
C SER A 118 2.54 -6.21 2.23
N ASP A 119 1.86 -6.53 1.15
CA ASP A 119 1.28 -7.84 0.89
C ASP A 119 1.64 -8.34 -0.51
N SER A 120 1.93 -9.63 -0.62
CA SER A 120 2.34 -10.28 -1.87
C SER A 120 1.27 -10.29 -2.96
N HIS A 121 -0.01 -10.11 -2.62
CA HIS A 121 -1.12 -10.05 -3.56
C HIS A 121 -1.48 -8.62 -4.01
N THR A 122 -0.75 -7.61 -3.56
CA THR A 122 -0.90 -6.22 -4.04
C THR A 122 -0.90 -6.10 -5.58
N PRO A 123 -0.09 -6.90 -6.34
CA PRO A 123 -0.10 -6.87 -7.81
C PRO A 123 -1.45 -7.15 -8.48
N THR A 124 -2.45 -7.65 -7.76
CA THR A 124 -3.84 -7.76 -8.27
C THR A 124 -4.39 -6.43 -8.77
N GLY A 125 -3.88 -5.30 -8.27
CA GLY A 125 -4.18 -3.96 -8.78
C GLY A 125 -3.87 -3.75 -10.26
N GLY A 126 -2.97 -4.58 -10.83
CA GLY A 126 -2.70 -4.62 -12.26
C GLY A 126 -3.92 -4.97 -13.10
N GLY A 127 -4.90 -5.69 -12.54
CA GLY A 127 -6.18 -5.99 -13.20
C GLY A 127 -7.02 -4.75 -13.51
N LEU A 128 -6.82 -3.65 -12.80
CA LEU A 128 -7.40 -2.33 -13.07
C LEU A 128 -6.50 -1.42 -13.91
N GLY A 129 -5.34 -1.90 -14.35
CA GLY A 129 -4.38 -1.05 -15.08
C GLY A 129 -3.58 -0.12 -14.18
N MET A 130 -3.32 -0.53 -12.93
CA MET A 130 -2.37 0.13 -12.03
C MET A 130 -0.98 -0.50 -12.17
N ILE A 131 0.07 0.22 -11.78
CA ILE A 131 1.33 -0.41 -11.37
C ILE A 131 1.23 -0.67 -9.87
N ALA A 132 1.01 -1.93 -9.52
CA ALA A 132 0.84 -2.36 -8.15
C ALA A 132 1.97 -3.33 -7.76
N ILE A 133 2.68 -3.00 -6.68
CA ILE A 133 3.89 -3.68 -6.25
C ILE A 133 3.68 -4.17 -4.82
N GLY A 134 3.89 -5.46 -4.60
CA GLY A 134 3.91 -6.07 -3.27
C GLY A 134 5.34 -6.16 -2.76
N ALA A 135 5.57 -5.60 -1.58
CA ALA A 135 6.82 -5.68 -0.84
C ALA A 135 6.48 -6.19 0.56
N GLY A 136 6.42 -7.52 0.70
CA GLY A 136 6.11 -8.19 1.97
C GLY A 136 7.29 -8.89 2.58
#